data_14a2b71b5aa4bfa155c8cc4dada474d3
#
_entry.id   14a2b71b5aa4bfa155c8cc4dada474d3
#
_cell.length_a   1.000
_cell.length_b   1.000
_cell.length_c   1.000
_cell.angle_alpha   90.00
_cell.angle_beta   90.00
_cell.angle_gamma   90.00
#
_symmetry.space_group_name_H-M   'P 1'
#
loop_
_entity.id
_entity.type
_entity.pdbx_description
1 polymer ?
#
loop_
_entity_poly.entity_id
_entity_poly.type
_entity_poly.pdbx_seq_one_letter_code
_entity_poly.pdbx_strand_id
1 'polypeptide(L)'
;CAGVGLTSVQYAHNLMGVDVSYNFKGYPDTCYVGQVAQTLGLDRDHAINLGLPGLMSADLVELVKTGKMSEMNTLSGCQYDYPEIVEYLKEADIISIQMGSNDAFVPTVVAIGNATNWKSEDLASIVLSGNLRSKDPETRAAFQASMKKLKLTKSETDAVWNLVTSGMNKICTDAYPVSTANIRSVVETVRALNPDAQILLIGATNPVPLLPSWSNYFNKLNKFQKQLAEVYDIDYVAVPYAQTELDGHPTVSGHKYIAKKIVKAIQNG
;
A
#
# COMPACT_ATOMS: atom_id res chain seq x y z
N CYS A 1 3.75 -0.05 1.67
CA CYS A 1 4.35 -0.83 2.78
C CYS A 1 4.60 -2.31 2.46
N ALA A 2 3.94 -2.92 1.47
CA ALA A 2 4.16 -4.33 1.15
C ALA A 2 5.61 -4.65 0.77
N GLY A 3 6.33 -3.72 0.16
CA GLY A 3 7.73 -3.89 -0.24
C GLY A 3 8.74 -3.60 0.86
N VAL A 4 8.40 -2.84 1.88
CA VAL A 4 9.39 -2.34 2.85
C VAL A 4 9.88 -3.44 3.78
N GLY A 5 9.01 -4.33 4.23
CA GLY A 5 9.30 -5.19 5.36
C GLY A 5 9.61 -4.35 6.62
N LEU A 6 8.83 -4.47 7.66
CA LEU A 6 8.89 -3.60 8.85
C LEU A 6 10.27 -3.51 9.54
N THR A 7 11.20 -4.41 9.23
CA THR A 7 12.56 -4.44 9.81
C THR A 7 13.59 -3.59 9.05
N SER A 8 13.26 -3.07 7.87
CA SER A 8 14.15 -2.17 7.11
C SER A 8 14.03 -0.70 7.54
N VAL A 9 13.14 -0.39 8.48
CA VAL A 9 12.98 0.95 9.03
C VAL A 9 14.16 1.26 9.96
N GLN A 10 15.11 2.00 9.44
CA GLN A 10 16.09 2.71 10.25
C GLN A 10 15.71 4.20 10.24
N TYR A 11 14.70 4.53 10.92
CA TYR A 11 14.36 5.86 11.40
C TYR A 11 14.07 7.01 10.45
N ALA A 12 12.86 7.43 10.45
CA ALA A 12 12.32 8.63 9.90
C ALA A 12 12.15 9.69 10.98
N HIS A 13 12.14 10.92 10.62
CA HIS A 13 11.74 11.98 11.53
C HIS A 13 10.26 11.78 11.86
N ASN A 14 9.98 11.34 13.08
CA ASN A 14 8.60 11.23 13.52
C ASN A 14 8.18 12.54 14.22
N LEU A 15 6.89 12.64 14.50
CA LEU A 15 6.29 13.75 15.28
C LEU A 15 6.95 13.99 16.65
N MET A 16 7.89 13.15 17.07
CA MET A 16 8.63 13.23 18.33
C MET A 16 10.09 13.69 18.15
N GLY A 17 10.48 14.09 16.94
CA GLY A 17 11.80 14.70 16.68
C GLY A 17 12.95 13.69 16.52
N VAL A 18 12.66 12.46 16.16
CA VAL A 18 13.69 11.44 15.84
C VAL A 18 13.85 11.32 14.34
N ASP A 19 15.06 11.56 13.83
CA ASP A 19 15.36 11.38 12.42
C ASP A 19 15.41 9.90 12.04
N VAL A 20 14.69 9.57 10.97
CA VAL A 20 14.59 8.23 10.42
C VAL A 20 15.16 8.29 9.02
N SER A 21 16.28 7.64 8.75
CA SER A 21 16.77 7.44 7.38
C SER A 21 16.40 6.05 6.88
N TYR A 22 15.98 5.94 5.62
CA TYR A 22 15.74 4.66 4.97
C TYR A 22 16.98 4.17 4.26
N ASN A 23 17.37 2.94 4.58
CA ASN A 23 18.39 2.23 3.83
C ASN A 23 17.71 1.38 2.75
N PHE A 24 17.68 1.87 1.52
CA PHE A 24 17.08 1.16 0.39
C PHE A 24 17.75 -0.16 0.01
N LYS A 25 18.92 -0.44 0.58
CA LYS A 25 19.65 -1.70 0.46
C LYS A 25 19.50 -2.61 1.70
N GLY A 26 18.90 -2.11 2.79
CA GLY A 26 18.79 -2.78 4.09
C GLY A 26 17.50 -3.59 4.31
N TYR A 27 16.75 -3.91 3.29
CA TYR A 27 15.49 -4.65 3.38
C TYR A 27 15.68 -6.13 3.78
N PRO A 28 14.67 -6.77 4.42
CA PRO A 28 14.77 -8.18 4.82
C PRO A 28 14.69 -9.11 3.60
N ASP A 29 15.41 -10.24 3.67
CA ASP A 29 15.40 -11.27 2.62
C ASP A 29 14.01 -11.89 2.43
N THR A 30 13.15 -11.83 3.44
CA THR A 30 11.78 -12.36 3.40
C THR A 30 10.79 -11.47 2.68
N CYS A 31 11.09 -10.19 2.42
CA CYS A 31 10.23 -9.35 1.61
C CYS A 31 10.33 -9.75 0.12
N TYR A 32 9.35 -9.36 -0.69
CA TYR A 32 9.34 -9.83 -2.09
C TYR A 32 10.54 -9.31 -2.90
N VAL A 33 11.06 -8.13 -2.61
CA VAL A 33 12.28 -7.61 -3.27
C VAL A 33 13.49 -8.49 -2.93
N GLY A 34 13.66 -8.86 -1.64
CA GLY A 34 14.72 -9.76 -1.21
C GLY A 34 14.61 -11.14 -1.88
N GLN A 35 13.41 -11.68 -1.98
CA GLN A 35 13.19 -12.98 -2.62
C GLN A 35 13.38 -12.94 -4.14
N VAL A 36 13.05 -11.83 -4.81
CA VAL A 36 13.38 -11.61 -6.22
C VAL A 36 14.90 -11.55 -6.41
N ALA A 37 15.59 -10.74 -5.59
CA ALA A 37 17.04 -10.61 -5.64
C ALA A 37 17.74 -11.98 -5.47
N GLN A 38 17.36 -12.75 -4.45
CA GLN A 38 17.91 -14.10 -4.24
C GLN A 38 17.67 -15.04 -5.42
N THR A 39 16.44 -15.00 -6.00
CA THR A 39 16.09 -15.88 -7.12
C THR A 39 16.86 -15.53 -8.39
N LEU A 40 17.17 -14.26 -8.60
CA LEU A 40 17.92 -13.78 -9.76
C LEU A 40 19.43 -13.69 -9.51
N GLY A 41 19.90 -14.01 -8.30
CA GLY A 41 21.32 -13.94 -7.95
C GLY A 41 21.87 -12.51 -7.84
N LEU A 42 21.00 -11.53 -7.53
CA LEU A 42 21.37 -10.13 -7.39
C LEU A 42 21.81 -9.82 -5.95
N ASP A 43 22.84 -9.04 -5.79
CA ASP A 43 23.23 -8.46 -4.51
C ASP A 43 22.43 -7.18 -4.18
N ARG A 44 22.74 -6.56 -3.05
CA ARG A 44 22.05 -5.36 -2.55
C ARG A 44 22.37 -4.08 -3.34
N ASP A 45 23.43 -4.08 -4.12
CA ASP A 45 23.77 -2.96 -4.98
C ASP A 45 23.01 -3.00 -6.31
N HIS A 46 22.56 -4.19 -6.73
CA HIS A 46 21.78 -4.42 -7.94
C HIS A 46 20.30 -4.67 -7.70
N ALA A 47 19.85 -4.72 -6.45
CA ALA A 47 18.44 -4.85 -6.10
C ALA A 47 18.07 -3.84 -5.00
N ILE A 48 17.46 -2.76 -5.39
CA ILE A 48 17.14 -1.62 -4.52
C ILE A 48 15.65 -1.65 -4.17
N ASN A 49 15.31 -1.44 -2.90
CA ASN A 49 13.92 -1.35 -2.45
C ASN A 49 13.56 0.10 -2.07
N LEU A 50 12.94 0.82 -2.99
CA LEU A 50 12.49 2.21 -2.81
C LEU A 50 11.15 2.33 -2.06
N GLY A 51 10.64 1.24 -1.51
CA GLY A 51 9.38 1.25 -0.75
C GLY A 51 9.51 2.06 0.53
N LEU A 52 8.60 3.02 0.74
CA LEU A 52 8.51 3.84 1.94
C LEU A 52 7.16 3.61 2.63
N PRO A 53 7.10 3.58 3.98
CA PRO A 53 5.85 3.33 4.71
C PRO A 53 4.82 4.43 4.51
N GLY A 54 3.56 4.03 4.46
CA GLY A 54 2.44 4.95 4.45
C GLY A 54 2.24 5.73 3.15
N LEU A 55 3.09 5.56 2.12
CA LEU A 55 2.95 6.32 0.88
C LEU A 55 1.58 6.14 0.24
N MET A 56 0.95 7.26 -0.05
CA MET A 56 -0.18 7.36 -0.95
C MET A 56 0.30 7.61 -2.38
N SER A 57 -0.59 7.48 -3.34
CA SER A 57 -0.21 7.67 -4.75
C SER A 57 0.26 9.10 -5.05
N ALA A 58 -0.28 10.11 -4.37
CA ALA A 58 0.16 11.50 -4.50
C ALA A 58 1.61 11.68 -4.06
N ASP A 59 2.00 11.10 -2.92
CA ASP A 59 3.37 11.14 -2.40
C ASP A 59 4.36 10.55 -3.43
N LEU A 60 3.98 9.42 -4.05
CA LEU A 60 4.83 8.76 -5.03
C LEU A 60 5.02 9.58 -6.30
N VAL A 61 4.00 10.36 -6.73
CA VAL A 61 4.15 11.28 -7.87
C VAL A 61 5.25 12.32 -7.61
N GLU A 62 5.34 12.85 -6.39
CA GLU A 62 6.40 13.82 -6.04
C GLU A 62 7.77 13.13 -5.96
N LEU A 63 7.83 11.97 -5.29
CA LEU A 63 9.08 11.24 -5.09
C LEU A 63 9.72 10.77 -6.41
N VAL A 64 8.94 10.28 -7.38
CA VAL A 64 9.52 9.87 -8.68
C VAL A 64 10.00 11.05 -9.52
N LYS A 65 9.46 12.26 -9.27
CA LYS A 65 9.87 13.49 -9.99
C LYS A 65 11.11 14.15 -9.40
N THR A 66 11.18 14.19 -8.08
CA THR A 66 12.16 15.04 -7.38
C THR A 66 12.90 14.33 -6.26
N GLY A 67 12.48 13.13 -5.87
CA GLY A 67 12.96 12.43 -4.68
C GLY A 67 12.47 13.04 -3.36
N LYS A 68 11.58 14.03 -3.42
CA LYS A 68 11.16 14.81 -2.25
C LYS A 68 9.66 15.01 -2.20
N MET A 69 9.09 14.91 -0.99
CA MET A 69 7.69 15.28 -0.71
C MET A 69 7.61 16.74 -0.27
N SER A 70 6.59 17.46 -0.74
CA SER A 70 6.29 18.83 -0.32
C SER A 70 5.68 18.88 1.08
N GLU A 71 4.91 17.86 1.45
CA GLU A 71 4.20 17.76 2.73
C GLU A 71 4.60 16.50 3.51
N MET A 72 4.24 16.48 4.80
CA MET A 72 4.43 15.28 5.63
C MET A 72 3.43 14.19 5.26
N ASN A 73 3.90 12.95 5.18
CA ASN A 73 3.04 11.80 4.97
C ASN A 73 2.04 11.64 6.13
N THR A 74 0.78 11.50 5.79
CA THR A 74 -0.34 11.47 6.76
C THR A 74 -0.25 10.34 7.78
N LEU A 75 0.27 9.17 7.39
CA LEU A 75 0.33 8.00 8.26
C LEU A 75 1.62 7.94 9.08
N SER A 76 2.76 8.18 8.44
CA SER A 76 4.07 8.09 9.10
C SER A 76 4.46 9.35 9.84
N GLY A 77 3.86 10.51 9.51
CA GLY A 77 4.28 11.81 10.01
C GLY A 77 5.68 12.23 9.53
N CYS A 78 6.19 11.59 8.49
CA CYS A 78 7.51 11.84 7.93
C CYS A 78 7.43 12.63 6.63
N GLN A 79 8.36 13.53 6.44
CA GLN A 79 8.61 14.15 5.15
C GLN A 79 9.81 13.45 4.52
N TYR A 80 9.59 12.75 3.43
CA TYR A 80 10.65 12.02 2.74
C TYR A 80 11.41 12.96 1.81
N ASP A 81 12.73 12.90 1.87
CA ASP A 81 13.65 13.69 1.05
C ASP A 81 14.83 12.78 0.67
N TYR A 82 14.73 12.12 -0.49
CA TYR A 82 15.66 11.12 -1.00
C TYR A 82 15.91 11.34 -2.50
N PRO A 83 16.71 12.34 -2.89
CA PRO A 83 16.97 12.64 -4.30
C PRO A 83 17.54 11.44 -5.07
N GLU A 84 18.23 10.53 -4.39
CA GLU A 84 18.77 9.30 -4.95
C GLU A 84 17.70 8.37 -5.55
N ILE A 85 16.42 8.51 -5.18
CA ILE A 85 15.31 7.76 -5.80
C ILE A 85 15.28 8.03 -7.31
N VAL A 86 15.44 9.27 -7.71
CA VAL A 86 15.42 9.66 -9.13
C VAL A 86 16.61 9.06 -9.88
N GLU A 87 17.78 9.02 -9.25
CA GLU A 87 18.98 8.42 -9.86
C GLU A 87 18.84 6.90 -10.00
N TYR A 88 18.35 6.21 -8.97
CA TYR A 88 18.04 4.77 -9.07
C TYR A 88 17.04 4.47 -10.19
N LEU A 89 16.02 5.30 -10.37
CA LEU A 89 15.05 5.11 -11.45
C LEU A 89 15.65 5.29 -12.84
N LYS A 90 16.60 6.23 -13.01
CA LYS A 90 17.29 6.47 -14.28
C LYS A 90 18.22 5.32 -14.68
N GLU A 91 18.83 4.65 -13.69
CA GLU A 91 19.87 3.65 -13.91
C GLU A 91 19.32 2.20 -13.92
N ALA A 92 18.08 1.98 -13.50
CA ALA A 92 17.52 0.64 -13.36
C ALA A 92 17.18 -0.02 -14.69
N ASP A 93 17.61 -1.25 -14.90
CA ASP A 93 17.15 -2.09 -16.03
C ASP A 93 15.69 -2.53 -15.85
N ILE A 94 15.25 -2.73 -14.60
CA ILE A 94 13.91 -3.19 -14.25
C ILE A 94 13.34 -2.36 -13.13
N ILE A 95 12.13 -1.82 -13.32
CA ILE A 95 11.42 -1.00 -12.32
C ILE A 95 10.08 -1.64 -12.00
N SER A 96 9.89 -2.08 -10.74
CA SER A 96 8.60 -2.57 -10.29
C SER A 96 7.84 -1.51 -9.48
N ILE A 97 6.59 -1.24 -9.86
CA ILE A 97 5.72 -0.23 -9.25
C ILE A 97 4.52 -0.91 -8.61
N GLN A 98 4.38 -0.79 -7.28
CA GLN A 98 3.18 -1.26 -6.56
C GLN A 98 2.60 -0.12 -5.73
N MET A 99 1.40 0.35 -6.08
CA MET A 99 0.78 1.50 -5.45
C MET A 99 -0.75 1.48 -5.54
N GLY A 100 -1.41 2.38 -4.83
CA GLY A 100 -2.86 2.61 -4.86
C GLY A 100 -3.62 1.99 -3.69
N SER A 101 -3.05 1.03 -2.95
CA SER A 101 -3.72 0.43 -1.78
C SER A 101 -3.89 1.45 -0.65
N ASN A 102 -2.87 2.26 -0.38
CA ASN A 102 -2.88 3.24 0.71
C ASN A 102 -3.85 4.40 0.48
N ASP A 103 -4.21 4.69 -0.76
CA ASP A 103 -5.20 5.74 -1.06
C ASP A 103 -6.59 5.46 -0.47
N ALA A 104 -6.94 4.19 -0.29
CA ALA A 104 -8.13 3.78 0.43
C ALA A 104 -7.82 3.41 1.90
N PHE A 105 -6.67 2.79 2.17
CA PHE A 105 -6.31 2.30 3.50
C PHE A 105 -6.03 3.45 4.48
N VAL A 106 -5.16 4.40 4.14
CA VAL A 106 -4.77 5.50 5.03
C VAL A 106 -5.96 6.35 5.46
N PRO A 107 -6.82 6.85 4.54
CA PRO A 107 -8.03 7.56 4.95
C PRO A 107 -8.97 6.73 5.83
N THR A 108 -9.04 5.41 5.61
CA THR A 108 -9.85 4.52 6.46
C THR A 108 -9.28 4.43 7.88
N VAL A 109 -7.97 4.25 8.03
CA VAL A 109 -7.30 4.22 9.34
C VAL A 109 -7.49 5.54 10.08
N VAL A 110 -7.29 6.66 9.39
CA VAL A 110 -7.49 8.00 9.97
C VAL A 110 -8.95 8.20 10.39
N ALA A 111 -9.92 7.80 9.56
CA ALA A 111 -11.33 7.91 9.88
C ALA A 111 -11.73 7.06 11.11
N ILE A 112 -11.19 5.85 11.25
CA ILE A 112 -11.40 5.00 12.42
C ILE A 112 -10.72 5.63 13.66
N GLY A 113 -9.49 6.11 13.52
CA GLY A 113 -8.79 6.80 14.59
C GLY A 113 -9.61 7.97 15.12
N ASN A 114 -10.09 8.84 14.24
CA ASN A 114 -10.94 9.97 14.61
C ASN A 114 -12.26 9.53 15.25
N ALA A 115 -12.91 8.50 14.73
CA ALA A 115 -14.16 7.96 15.29
C ALA A 115 -13.99 7.37 16.69
N THR A 116 -12.79 6.90 17.03
CA THR A 116 -12.45 6.28 18.32
C THR A 116 -11.63 7.18 19.23
N ASN A 117 -11.37 8.42 18.86
CA ASN A 117 -10.42 9.32 19.51
C ASN A 117 -9.05 8.63 19.75
N TRP A 118 -8.61 7.84 18.77
CA TRP A 118 -7.35 7.09 18.77
C TRP A 118 -7.18 6.13 19.98
N LYS A 119 -8.29 5.68 20.58
CA LYS A 119 -8.28 4.73 21.70
C LYS A 119 -8.10 3.29 21.27
N SER A 120 -8.28 2.97 20.01
CA SER A 120 -8.17 1.60 19.49
C SER A 120 -6.72 1.28 19.19
N GLU A 121 -6.18 0.27 19.86
CA GLU A 121 -4.84 -0.28 19.58
C GLU A 121 -4.85 -1.23 18.38
N ASP A 122 -6.03 -1.79 18.03
CA ASP A 122 -6.21 -2.75 16.94
C ASP A 122 -7.23 -2.25 15.92
N LEU A 123 -6.85 -1.20 15.20
CA LEU A 123 -7.69 -0.60 14.15
C LEU A 123 -7.91 -1.57 12.97
N ALA A 124 -6.95 -2.45 12.69
CA ALA A 124 -7.06 -3.42 11.62
C ALA A 124 -8.18 -4.42 11.88
N SER A 125 -8.31 -4.96 13.09
CA SER A 125 -9.37 -5.91 13.42
C SER A 125 -10.77 -5.29 13.35
N ILE A 126 -10.89 -3.98 13.65
CA ILE A 126 -12.15 -3.25 13.49
C ILE A 126 -12.56 -3.18 12.01
N VAL A 127 -11.63 -2.84 11.14
CA VAL A 127 -11.87 -2.75 9.69
C VAL A 127 -12.08 -4.12 9.08
N LEU A 128 -11.25 -5.08 9.48
CA LEU A 128 -11.12 -6.38 8.83
C LEU A 128 -12.12 -7.44 9.34
N SER A 129 -12.87 -7.15 10.41
CA SER A 129 -13.94 -8.04 10.82
C SER A 129 -15.08 -7.99 9.77
N GLY A 130 -15.00 -8.83 8.76
CA GLY A 130 -15.95 -8.87 7.65
C GLY A 130 -17.42 -9.06 8.06
N ASN A 131 -17.66 -9.35 9.33
CA ASN A 131 -18.98 -9.43 9.95
C ASN A 131 -19.65 -8.06 10.15
N LEU A 132 -18.92 -6.94 10.05
CA LEU A 132 -19.43 -5.58 10.33
C LEU A 132 -20.17 -4.94 9.16
N ARG A 133 -20.24 -5.56 8.02
CA ARG A 133 -20.85 -5.00 6.80
C ARG A 133 -22.38 -5.12 6.74
N SER A 134 -22.98 -5.91 7.63
CA SER A 134 -24.41 -6.14 7.65
C SER A 134 -25.14 -5.10 8.49
N LYS A 135 -26.36 -4.71 8.07
CA LYS A 135 -27.31 -3.96 8.89
C LYS A 135 -28.12 -4.87 9.81
N ASP A 136 -27.84 -6.15 9.77
CA ASP A 136 -28.48 -7.16 10.58
C ASP A 136 -28.31 -6.89 12.08
N PRO A 137 -29.37 -6.99 12.89
CA PRO A 137 -29.30 -6.69 14.32
C PRO A 137 -28.34 -7.59 15.11
N GLU A 138 -28.22 -8.88 14.73
CA GLU A 138 -27.29 -9.80 15.40
C GLU A 138 -25.84 -9.44 15.13
N THR A 139 -25.51 -9.10 13.88
CA THR A 139 -24.19 -8.62 13.50
C THR A 139 -23.85 -7.32 14.22
N ARG A 140 -24.82 -6.40 14.35
CA ARG A 140 -24.62 -5.16 15.10
C ARG A 140 -24.37 -5.42 16.59
N ALA A 141 -25.10 -6.35 17.20
CA ALA A 141 -24.90 -6.73 18.61
C ALA A 141 -23.50 -7.34 18.83
N ALA A 142 -23.08 -8.24 17.95
CA ALA A 142 -21.72 -8.82 17.99
C ALA A 142 -20.62 -7.76 17.84
N PHE A 143 -20.82 -6.79 16.96
CA PHE A 143 -19.93 -5.63 16.82
C PHE A 143 -19.86 -4.81 18.09
N GLN A 144 -21.00 -4.44 18.68
CA GLN A 144 -21.05 -3.66 19.91
C GLN A 144 -20.36 -4.39 21.07
N ALA A 145 -20.51 -5.71 21.16
CA ALA A 145 -19.83 -6.53 22.15
C ALA A 145 -18.31 -6.51 21.95
N SER A 146 -17.83 -6.56 20.71
CA SER A 146 -16.41 -6.44 20.37
C SER A 146 -15.86 -5.06 20.72
N MET A 147 -16.60 -4.00 20.39
CA MET A 147 -16.19 -2.61 20.68
C MET A 147 -16.14 -2.32 22.18
N LYS A 148 -16.96 -3.02 22.99
CA LYS A 148 -16.89 -2.89 24.45
C LYS A 148 -15.55 -3.35 25.03
N LYS A 149 -14.89 -4.34 24.41
CA LYS A 149 -13.55 -4.78 24.81
C LYS A 149 -12.50 -3.69 24.60
N LEU A 150 -12.68 -2.82 23.60
CA LEU A 150 -11.83 -1.69 23.32
C LEU A 150 -12.14 -0.46 24.16
N LYS A 151 -13.07 -0.57 25.13
CA LYS A 151 -13.52 0.52 26.02
C LYS A 151 -14.03 1.75 25.28
N LEU A 152 -14.61 1.57 24.09
CA LEU A 152 -15.25 2.63 23.32
C LEU A 152 -16.59 3.01 23.96
N THR A 153 -16.89 4.29 23.92
CA THR A 153 -18.22 4.82 24.28
C THR A 153 -19.26 4.38 23.25
N LYS A 154 -20.55 4.53 23.59
CA LYS A 154 -21.62 4.26 22.64
C LYS A 154 -21.51 5.14 21.39
N SER A 155 -21.18 6.42 21.55
CA SER A 155 -21.01 7.36 20.43
C SER A 155 -19.86 6.93 19.50
N GLU A 156 -18.70 6.57 20.05
CA GLU A 156 -17.54 6.06 19.29
C GLU A 156 -17.89 4.75 18.56
N THR A 157 -18.59 3.82 19.24
CA THR A 157 -19.04 2.58 18.64
C THR A 157 -20.00 2.81 17.47
N ASP A 158 -20.96 3.73 17.62
CA ASP A 158 -21.89 4.09 16.55
C ASP A 158 -21.18 4.79 15.39
N ALA A 159 -20.18 5.63 15.66
CA ALA A 159 -19.36 6.26 14.64
C ALA A 159 -18.56 5.24 13.80
N VAL A 160 -17.92 4.29 14.46
CA VAL A 160 -17.20 3.19 13.76
C VAL A 160 -18.18 2.34 12.95
N TRP A 161 -19.35 1.99 13.51
CA TRP A 161 -20.38 1.25 12.78
C TRP A 161 -20.81 1.98 11.50
N ASN A 162 -21.10 3.27 11.60
CA ASN A 162 -21.50 4.08 10.45
C ASN A 162 -20.38 4.16 9.40
N LEU A 163 -19.13 4.28 9.85
CA LEU A 163 -17.98 4.27 8.94
C LEU A 163 -17.90 2.96 8.17
N VAL A 164 -17.94 1.81 8.85
CA VAL A 164 -17.76 0.49 8.23
C VAL A 164 -18.94 0.13 7.32
N THR A 165 -20.16 0.55 7.66
CA THR A 165 -21.37 0.21 6.89
C THR A 165 -21.62 1.14 5.70
N SER A 166 -21.18 2.39 5.74
CA SER A 166 -21.45 3.40 4.70
C SER A 166 -20.28 4.29 4.35
N GLY A 167 -19.51 4.76 5.35
CA GLY A 167 -18.44 5.73 5.15
C GLY A 167 -17.30 5.21 4.27
N MET A 168 -16.94 3.93 4.41
CA MET A 168 -15.89 3.30 3.60
C MET A 168 -16.21 3.29 2.11
N ASN A 169 -17.47 3.22 1.72
CA ASN A 169 -17.83 3.32 0.32
C ASN A 169 -17.49 4.70 -0.25
N LYS A 170 -17.72 5.76 0.53
CA LYS A 170 -17.34 7.11 0.13
C LYS A 170 -15.81 7.24 0.02
N ILE A 171 -15.05 6.77 1.01
CA ILE A 171 -13.57 6.78 0.99
C ILE A 171 -13.04 6.09 -0.28
N CYS A 172 -13.51 4.87 -0.57
CA CYS A 172 -13.09 4.13 -1.76
C CYS A 172 -13.49 4.82 -3.07
N THR A 173 -14.68 5.47 -3.10
CA THR A 173 -15.17 6.19 -4.27
C THR A 173 -14.35 7.44 -4.54
N ASP A 174 -14.01 8.18 -3.50
CA ASP A 174 -13.20 9.41 -3.60
C ASP A 174 -11.73 9.07 -3.95
N ALA A 175 -11.18 8.01 -3.38
CA ALA A 175 -9.81 7.56 -3.62
C ALA A 175 -9.57 7.10 -5.07
N TYR A 176 -10.53 6.44 -5.70
CA TYR A 176 -10.34 5.79 -7.00
C TYR A 176 -9.86 6.74 -8.12
N PRO A 177 -10.52 7.88 -8.40
CA PRO A 177 -10.08 8.79 -9.45
C PRO A 177 -8.69 9.40 -9.16
N VAL A 178 -8.38 9.68 -7.91
CA VAL A 178 -7.08 10.21 -7.48
C VAL A 178 -6.00 9.15 -7.71
N SER A 179 -6.20 7.94 -7.21
CA SER A 179 -5.26 6.84 -7.39
C SER A 179 -4.96 6.57 -8.86
N THR A 180 -6.00 6.51 -9.71
CA THR A 180 -5.82 6.20 -11.13
C THR A 180 -5.08 7.30 -11.89
N ALA A 181 -5.35 8.56 -11.59
CA ALA A 181 -4.62 9.70 -12.17
C ALA A 181 -3.15 9.68 -11.76
N ASN A 182 -2.88 9.45 -10.47
CA ASN A 182 -1.52 9.42 -9.95
C ASN A 182 -0.71 8.21 -10.44
N ILE A 183 -1.32 7.01 -10.52
CA ILE A 183 -0.66 5.82 -11.10
C ILE A 183 -0.23 6.10 -12.54
N ARG A 184 -1.10 6.70 -13.36
CA ARG A 184 -0.75 7.12 -14.72
C ARG A 184 0.45 8.09 -14.70
N SER A 185 0.39 9.14 -13.86
CA SER A 185 1.47 10.12 -13.77
C SER A 185 2.81 9.51 -13.35
N VAL A 186 2.80 8.54 -12.43
CA VAL A 186 4.01 7.80 -12.03
C VAL A 186 4.57 6.99 -13.19
N VAL A 187 3.74 6.23 -13.89
CA VAL A 187 4.17 5.43 -15.06
C VAL A 187 4.76 6.33 -16.14
N GLU A 188 4.09 7.44 -16.47
CA GLU A 188 4.57 8.42 -17.45
C GLU A 188 5.91 9.03 -17.04
N THR A 189 6.03 9.42 -15.76
CA THR A 189 7.26 10.00 -15.23
C THR A 189 8.42 9.00 -15.27
N VAL A 190 8.19 7.77 -14.80
CA VAL A 190 9.22 6.72 -14.79
C VAL A 190 9.66 6.37 -16.22
N ARG A 191 8.72 6.23 -17.15
CA ARG A 191 9.03 5.98 -18.57
C ARG A 191 9.81 7.14 -19.20
N ALA A 192 9.51 8.40 -18.82
CA ALA A 192 10.24 9.57 -19.31
C ALA A 192 11.66 9.67 -18.72
N LEU A 193 11.84 9.26 -17.45
CA LEU A 193 13.15 9.23 -16.80
C LEU A 193 14.04 8.11 -17.36
N ASN A 194 13.44 6.96 -17.67
CA ASN A 194 14.15 5.78 -18.15
C ASN A 194 13.33 5.07 -19.23
N PRO A 195 13.53 5.45 -20.51
CA PRO A 195 12.78 4.89 -21.63
C PRO A 195 13.10 3.41 -21.90
N ASP A 196 14.27 2.94 -21.49
CA ASP A 196 14.76 1.59 -21.80
C ASP A 196 14.42 0.56 -20.72
N ALA A 197 14.01 0.99 -19.52
CA ALA A 197 13.69 0.09 -18.42
C ALA A 197 12.47 -0.81 -18.72
N GLN A 198 12.56 -2.08 -18.34
CA GLN A 198 11.38 -2.92 -18.21
C GLN A 198 10.56 -2.44 -17.00
N ILE A 199 9.33 -1.97 -17.22
CA ILE A 199 8.45 -1.51 -16.14
C ILE A 199 7.42 -2.61 -15.83
N LEU A 200 7.36 -3.01 -14.57
CA LEU A 200 6.40 -3.97 -14.04
C LEU A 200 5.39 -3.25 -13.14
N LEU A 201 4.14 -3.13 -13.57
CA LEU A 201 3.06 -2.60 -12.75
C LEU A 201 2.42 -3.73 -11.93
N ILE A 202 2.72 -3.75 -10.64
CA ILE A 202 2.26 -4.80 -9.73
C ILE A 202 0.85 -4.48 -9.26
N GLY A 203 -0.08 -5.39 -9.45
CA GLY A 203 -1.45 -5.26 -8.98
C GLY A 203 -1.54 -5.17 -7.46
N ALA A 204 -2.61 -4.58 -6.98
CA ALA A 204 -2.89 -4.47 -5.56
C ALA A 204 -3.66 -5.71 -5.06
N THR A 205 -3.21 -6.27 -3.93
CA THR A 205 -3.94 -7.32 -3.22
C THR A 205 -5.01 -6.68 -2.33
N ASN A 206 -6.24 -7.20 -2.38
CA ASN A 206 -7.29 -6.78 -1.47
C ASN A 206 -7.14 -7.50 -0.12
N PRO A 207 -6.76 -6.81 0.97
CA PRO A 207 -6.61 -7.45 2.27
C PRO A 207 -7.95 -7.74 2.95
N VAL A 208 -9.06 -7.18 2.43
CA VAL A 208 -10.39 -7.27 3.05
C VAL A 208 -11.45 -7.68 2.02
N PRO A 209 -11.33 -8.89 1.44
CA PRO A 209 -12.20 -9.32 0.34
C PRO A 209 -13.68 -9.43 0.74
N LEU A 210 -13.98 -9.48 2.03
CA LEU A 210 -15.36 -9.56 2.54
C LEU A 210 -16.06 -8.19 2.60
N LEU A 211 -15.36 -7.07 2.46
CA LEU A 211 -15.97 -5.74 2.41
C LEU A 211 -16.27 -5.33 0.96
N PRO A 212 -17.55 -5.17 0.57
CA PRO A 212 -17.92 -4.90 -0.83
C PRO A 212 -17.30 -3.62 -1.40
N SER A 213 -17.19 -2.55 -0.62
CA SER A 213 -16.59 -1.28 -1.05
C SER A 213 -15.10 -1.46 -1.39
N TRP A 214 -14.38 -2.19 -0.58
CA TRP A 214 -12.96 -2.51 -0.83
C TRP A 214 -12.80 -3.45 -2.01
N SER A 215 -13.61 -4.51 -2.10
CA SER A 215 -13.57 -5.41 -3.26
C SER A 215 -13.86 -4.67 -4.56
N ASN A 216 -14.81 -3.75 -4.57
CA ASN A 216 -15.10 -2.92 -5.73
C ASN A 216 -13.92 -2.00 -6.09
N TYR A 217 -13.31 -1.34 -5.08
CA TYR A 217 -12.15 -0.48 -5.26
C TYR A 217 -10.97 -1.27 -5.86
N PHE A 218 -10.53 -2.35 -5.23
CA PHE A 218 -9.38 -3.13 -5.68
C PHE A 218 -9.60 -3.80 -7.05
N ASN A 219 -10.81 -4.28 -7.32
CA ASN A 219 -11.15 -4.84 -8.64
C ASN A 219 -11.07 -3.78 -9.75
N LYS A 220 -11.61 -2.58 -9.51
CA LYS A 220 -11.52 -1.47 -10.46
C LYS A 220 -10.09 -0.99 -10.64
N LEU A 221 -9.34 -0.86 -9.54
CA LEU A 221 -7.93 -0.44 -9.55
C LEU A 221 -7.07 -1.41 -10.37
N ASN A 222 -7.17 -2.72 -10.09
CA ASN A 222 -6.43 -3.74 -10.82
C ASN A 222 -6.82 -3.80 -12.31
N LYS A 223 -8.10 -3.62 -12.63
CA LYS A 223 -8.56 -3.52 -14.02
C LYS A 223 -7.94 -2.30 -14.71
N PHE A 224 -7.94 -1.15 -14.05
CA PHE A 224 -7.31 0.06 -14.57
C PHE A 224 -5.81 -0.12 -14.79
N GLN A 225 -5.09 -0.67 -13.80
CA GLN A 225 -3.65 -0.93 -13.90
C GLN A 225 -3.31 -1.87 -15.07
N LYS A 226 -4.13 -2.92 -15.29
CA LYS A 226 -3.96 -3.80 -16.44
C LYS A 226 -4.16 -3.06 -17.76
N GLN A 227 -5.20 -2.25 -17.87
CA GLN A 227 -5.46 -1.45 -19.08
C GLN A 227 -4.36 -0.39 -19.31
N LEU A 228 -3.86 0.21 -18.25
CA LEU A 228 -2.76 1.17 -18.31
C LEU A 228 -1.49 0.49 -18.84
N ALA A 229 -1.19 -0.71 -18.36
CA ALA A 229 -0.04 -1.49 -18.81
C ALA A 229 -0.12 -1.79 -20.32
N GLU A 230 -1.30 -2.15 -20.82
CA GLU A 230 -1.53 -2.36 -22.26
C GLU A 230 -1.31 -1.07 -23.06
N VAL A 231 -1.71 0.10 -22.53
CA VAL A 231 -1.55 1.41 -23.24
C VAL A 231 -0.08 1.85 -23.31
N TYR A 232 0.71 1.58 -22.27
CA TYR A 232 2.11 2.04 -22.19
C TYR A 232 3.12 0.96 -22.59
N ASP A 233 2.65 -0.19 -23.07
CA ASP A 233 3.49 -1.35 -23.42
C ASP A 233 4.44 -1.72 -22.28
N ILE A 234 3.86 -1.96 -21.10
CA ILE A 234 4.55 -2.38 -19.88
C ILE A 234 3.88 -3.64 -19.30
N ASP A 235 4.59 -4.35 -18.45
CA ASP A 235 4.09 -5.58 -17.87
C ASP A 235 3.11 -5.34 -16.72
N TYR A 236 1.95 -6.00 -16.73
CA TYR A 236 1.06 -6.08 -15.58
C TYR A 236 1.23 -7.40 -14.83
N VAL A 237 1.61 -7.31 -13.54
CA VAL A 237 1.82 -8.48 -12.67
C VAL A 237 0.65 -8.63 -11.72
N ALA A 238 -0.26 -9.55 -12.01
CA ALA A 238 -1.42 -9.83 -11.15
C ALA A 238 -1.03 -10.63 -9.90
N VAL A 239 -1.37 -10.10 -8.72
CA VAL A 239 -1.09 -10.72 -7.41
C VAL A 239 -2.33 -10.84 -6.51
N PRO A 240 -3.49 -11.29 -7.02
CA PRO A 240 -4.75 -11.23 -6.27
C PRO A 240 -4.82 -12.19 -5.07
N TYR A 241 -3.94 -13.18 -5.01
CA TYR A 241 -3.95 -14.22 -3.99
C TYR A 241 -2.76 -14.15 -3.04
N ALA A 242 -2.10 -13.02 -2.94
CA ALA A 242 -1.08 -12.84 -1.93
C ALA A 242 -1.71 -12.91 -0.53
N GLN A 243 -1.22 -13.81 0.31
CA GLN A 243 -1.66 -13.90 1.70
C GLN A 243 -1.27 -12.65 2.46
N THR A 244 -2.21 -12.08 3.23
CA THR A 244 -1.98 -10.89 4.05
C THR A 244 -2.24 -11.18 5.53
N GLU A 245 -1.55 -10.45 6.39
CA GLU A 245 -1.87 -10.30 7.80
C GLU A 245 -3.13 -9.44 7.98
N LEU A 246 -3.62 -9.34 9.21
CA LEU A 246 -4.81 -8.55 9.54
C LEU A 246 -4.65 -7.05 9.24
N ASP A 247 -3.44 -6.54 9.26
CA ASP A 247 -3.09 -5.16 8.92
C ASP A 247 -2.98 -4.90 7.41
N GLY A 248 -3.19 -5.92 6.59
CA GLY A 248 -3.14 -5.84 5.13
C GLY A 248 -1.75 -6.05 4.51
N HIS A 249 -0.70 -6.18 5.31
CA HIS A 249 0.64 -6.47 4.80
C HIS A 249 0.76 -7.94 4.38
N PRO A 250 1.50 -8.26 3.31
CA PRO A 250 1.72 -9.64 2.91
C PRO A 250 2.45 -10.43 4.01
N THR A 251 1.99 -11.66 4.26
CA THR A 251 2.75 -12.64 5.03
C THR A 251 4.04 -13.02 4.29
N VAL A 252 4.94 -13.77 4.93
CA VAL A 252 6.13 -14.32 4.25
C VAL A 252 5.72 -15.14 3.02
N SER A 253 4.64 -15.93 3.12
CA SER A 253 4.07 -16.68 1.98
C SER A 253 3.49 -15.76 0.92
N GLY A 254 2.85 -14.65 1.33
CA GLY A 254 2.36 -13.61 0.43
C GLY A 254 3.49 -12.95 -0.34
N HIS A 255 4.56 -12.57 0.34
CA HIS A 255 5.77 -12.05 -0.30
C HIS A 255 6.38 -13.04 -1.30
N LYS A 256 6.46 -14.34 -0.94
CA LYS A 256 6.95 -15.40 -1.84
C LYS A 256 6.08 -15.54 -3.09
N TYR A 257 4.76 -15.44 -2.93
CA TYR A 257 3.85 -15.47 -4.07
C TYR A 257 4.07 -14.28 -5.01
N ILE A 258 4.18 -13.06 -4.46
CA ILE A 258 4.45 -11.82 -5.22
C ILE A 258 5.79 -11.96 -5.96
N ALA A 259 6.86 -12.33 -5.26
CA ALA A 259 8.19 -12.51 -5.83
C ALA A 259 8.20 -13.48 -7.02
N LYS A 260 7.54 -14.65 -6.87
CA LYS A 260 7.42 -15.64 -7.95
C LYS A 260 6.73 -15.05 -9.20
N LYS A 261 5.73 -14.20 -9.02
CA LYS A 261 5.04 -13.56 -10.15
C LYS A 261 5.90 -12.51 -10.83
N ILE A 262 6.66 -11.72 -10.05
CA ILE A 262 7.61 -10.73 -10.56
C ILE A 262 8.72 -11.42 -11.35
N VAL A 263 9.38 -12.43 -10.77
CA VAL A 263 10.45 -13.19 -11.46
C VAL A 263 9.96 -13.76 -12.79
N LYS A 264 8.73 -14.32 -12.79
CA LYS A 264 8.15 -14.85 -14.03
C LYS A 264 7.93 -13.75 -15.08
N ALA A 265 7.51 -12.55 -14.69
CA ALA A 265 7.34 -11.44 -15.63
C ALA A 265 8.70 -10.98 -16.18
N ILE A 266 9.72 -10.83 -15.34
CA ILE A 266 11.10 -10.46 -15.74
C ILE A 266 11.67 -11.47 -16.78
N GLN A 267 11.42 -12.76 -16.58
CA GLN A 267 11.94 -13.81 -17.48
C GLN A 267 11.19 -13.92 -18.81
N ASN A 268 10.03 -13.32 -18.94
CA ASN A 268 9.20 -13.40 -20.14
C ASN A 268 9.24 -12.12 -21.02
N GLY A 269 9.75 -11.03 -20.48
CA GLY A 269 10.02 -9.77 -21.22
C GLY A 269 11.43 -9.78 -21.74
#